data_f07a31502c34d4323524f4fbd8208d5d
#
_entry.id   f07a31502c34d4323524f4fbd8208d5d
#
_cell.length_a   1.000
_cell.length_b   1.000
_cell.length_c   1.000
_cell.angle_alpha   90.00
_cell.angle_beta   90.00
_cell.angle_gamma   90.00
#
_symmetry.space_group_name_H-M   'P 1'
#
loop_
_entity.id
_entity.type
_entity.pdbx_description
1 polymer ?
#
loop_
_entity_poly.entity_id
_entity_poly.type
_entity_poly.pdbx_seq_one_letter_code
_entity_poly.pdbx_strand_id
1 'polypeptide(L)'
;TVVGPNGSGKSTLLRALIGAMPLDSGRIRRAPGLRVGYVPQRLHIDPTLPLSVRRFLNLPRRHGRHAIDQALARAGIPGRADAAMSALSGGQFQRALMARALMDEPDLLMLDEASQGLDQTGTADFYRQLEEIRDQLGCGILMVSHDLHVVMRAADRVICLNHHICCQGHPEAVTAAPEYRALFGTDDEEALAIFRHDPHKHPHEHEREDEHAG
;
A
#
# COMPACT_ATOMS: atom_id res chain seq x y z
N THR A 1 -0.84 -6.16 -5.03
CA THR A 1 -1.78 -5.05 -5.24
C THR A 1 -3.07 -5.53 -5.90
N VAL A 2 -4.22 -4.92 -5.55
CA VAL A 2 -5.53 -5.15 -6.18
C VAL A 2 -5.84 -3.95 -7.07
N VAL A 3 -6.09 -4.21 -8.35
CA VAL A 3 -6.47 -3.22 -9.36
C VAL A 3 -7.84 -3.54 -9.95
N GLY A 4 -8.50 -2.56 -10.55
CA GLY A 4 -9.80 -2.75 -11.17
C GLY A 4 -10.56 -1.43 -11.33
N PRO A 5 -11.61 -1.38 -12.16
CA PRO A 5 -12.41 -0.18 -12.37
C PRO A 5 -13.13 0.29 -11.10
N ASN A 6 -13.64 1.51 -11.12
CA ASN A 6 -14.46 2.02 -10.01
C ASN A 6 -15.71 1.15 -9.87
N GLY A 7 -16.09 0.83 -8.62
CA GLY A 7 -17.23 -0.04 -8.34
C GLY A 7 -16.95 -1.54 -8.45
N SER A 8 -15.73 -1.98 -8.84
CA SER A 8 -15.40 -3.41 -8.99
C SER A 8 -15.35 -4.21 -7.68
N GLY A 9 -15.48 -3.56 -6.52
CA GLY A 9 -15.53 -4.22 -5.21
C GLY A 9 -14.20 -4.21 -4.43
N LYS A 10 -13.17 -3.47 -4.86
CA LYS A 10 -11.83 -3.43 -4.20
C LYS A 10 -11.89 -3.06 -2.72
N SER A 11 -12.50 -1.91 -2.40
CA SER A 11 -12.65 -1.46 -1.00
C SER A 11 -13.58 -2.38 -0.20
N THR A 12 -14.59 -2.98 -0.84
CA THR A 12 -15.46 -4.00 -0.25
C THR A 12 -14.64 -5.23 0.15
N LEU A 13 -13.76 -5.70 -0.73
CA LEU A 13 -12.85 -6.80 -0.45
C LEU A 13 -11.96 -6.49 0.76
N LEU A 14 -11.33 -5.31 0.82
CA LEU A 14 -10.51 -4.93 1.97
C LEU A 14 -11.31 -4.88 3.27
N ARG A 15 -12.51 -4.30 3.25
CA ARG A 15 -13.40 -4.23 4.42
C ARG A 15 -13.85 -5.61 4.89
N ALA A 16 -14.14 -6.52 3.98
CA ALA A 16 -14.43 -7.91 4.32
C ALA A 16 -13.20 -8.60 4.94
N LEU A 17 -12.02 -8.40 4.35
CA LEU A 17 -10.77 -8.98 4.86
C LEU A 17 -10.42 -8.48 6.27
N ILE A 18 -10.67 -7.23 6.64
CA ILE A 18 -10.47 -6.74 8.01
C ILE A 18 -11.60 -7.10 8.97
N GLY A 19 -12.71 -7.64 8.46
CA GLY A 19 -13.89 -8.00 9.25
C GLY A 19 -14.81 -6.82 9.56
N ALA A 20 -14.69 -5.71 8.81
CA ALA A 20 -15.54 -4.53 8.95
C ALA A 20 -16.92 -4.71 8.30
N MET A 21 -17.12 -5.79 7.53
CA MET A 21 -18.41 -6.18 6.97
C MET A 21 -18.57 -7.68 6.95
N PRO A 22 -19.81 -8.20 7.09
CA PRO A 22 -20.09 -9.63 6.98
C PRO A 22 -19.89 -10.13 5.56
N LEU A 23 -19.69 -11.43 5.41
CA LEU A 23 -19.74 -12.13 4.13
C LEU A 23 -21.15 -12.65 3.87
N ASP A 24 -21.63 -12.53 2.64
CA ASP A 24 -22.89 -13.20 2.24
C ASP A 24 -22.69 -14.71 2.13
N SER A 25 -21.49 -15.15 1.73
CA SER A 25 -21.11 -16.55 1.60
C SER A 25 -19.59 -16.72 1.66
N GLY A 26 -19.14 -17.97 1.81
CA GLY A 26 -17.71 -18.29 1.84
C GLY A 26 -17.07 -18.11 3.23
N ARG A 27 -15.74 -18.02 3.25
CA ARG A 27 -14.97 -17.89 4.50
C ARG A 27 -13.65 -17.18 4.29
N ILE A 28 -13.21 -16.42 5.29
CA ILE A 28 -11.87 -15.84 5.38
C ILE A 28 -11.07 -16.66 6.40
N ARG A 29 -9.89 -17.09 5.99
CA ARG A 29 -8.93 -17.73 6.90
C ARG A 29 -7.83 -16.74 7.21
N ARG A 30 -7.56 -16.53 8.49
CA ARG A 30 -6.47 -15.68 8.98
C ARG A 30 -5.51 -16.53 9.80
N ALA A 31 -4.22 -16.23 9.72
CA ALA A 31 -3.26 -16.84 10.64
C ALA A 31 -3.58 -16.42 12.09
N PRO A 32 -3.46 -17.33 13.06
CA PRO A 32 -3.61 -16.96 14.46
C PRO A 32 -2.66 -15.83 14.84
N GLY A 33 -3.18 -14.81 15.53
CA GLY A 33 -2.38 -13.68 15.99
C GLY A 33 -1.99 -12.65 14.92
N LEU A 34 -2.44 -12.80 13.66
CA LEU A 34 -2.13 -11.86 12.57
C LEU A 34 -2.56 -10.44 12.94
N ARG A 35 -1.58 -9.54 13.03
CA ARG A 35 -1.78 -8.10 13.27
C ARG A 35 -1.98 -7.41 11.93
N VAL A 36 -3.12 -6.77 11.75
CA VAL A 36 -3.46 -6.06 10.51
C VAL A 36 -3.51 -4.56 10.77
N GLY A 37 -2.69 -3.80 10.08
CA GLY A 37 -2.81 -2.35 9.98
C GLY A 37 -3.69 -2.00 8.77
N TYR A 38 -4.62 -1.04 8.93
CA TYR A 38 -5.49 -0.62 7.84
C TYR A 38 -5.51 0.88 7.67
N VAL A 39 -5.28 1.34 6.46
CA VAL A 39 -5.38 2.74 6.04
C VAL A 39 -6.57 2.86 5.10
N PRO A 40 -7.67 3.49 5.54
CA PRO A 40 -8.85 3.68 4.70
C PRO A 40 -8.62 4.77 3.65
N GLN A 41 -9.33 4.69 2.52
CA GLN A 41 -9.35 5.73 1.49
C GLN A 41 -9.76 7.09 2.05
N ARG A 42 -10.76 7.10 2.92
CA ARG A 42 -11.26 8.31 3.58
C ARG A 42 -11.61 8.02 5.03
N LEU A 43 -11.22 8.92 5.90
CA LEU A 43 -11.68 8.97 7.28
C LEU A 43 -12.18 10.38 7.55
N HIS A 44 -13.49 10.51 7.80
CA HIS A 44 -14.05 11.79 8.21
C HIS A 44 -13.91 11.95 9.73
N ILE A 45 -13.23 13.01 10.14
CA ILE A 45 -13.15 13.46 11.54
C ILE A 45 -13.80 14.82 11.59
N ASP A 46 -14.79 14.99 12.46
CA ASP A 46 -15.43 16.28 12.66
C ASP A 46 -14.35 17.34 13.03
N PRO A 47 -14.18 18.40 12.24
CA PRO A 47 -13.15 19.41 12.48
C PRO A 47 -13.32 20.17 13.81
N THR A 48 -14.52 20.13 14.40
CA THR A 48 -14.79 20.72 15.73
C THR A 48 -14.27 19.86 16.88
N LEU A 49 -13.96 18.57 16.60
CA LEU A 49 -13.43 17.67 17.63
C LEU A 49 -11.99 18.07 17.97
N PRO A 50 -11.66 18.38 19.24
CA PRO A 50 -10.31 18.73 19.67
C PRO A 50 -9.44 17.48 19.76
N LEU A 51 -9.06 16.92 18.59
CA LEU A 51 -8.32 15.68 18.45
C LEU A 51 -6.90 15.98 17.95
N SER A 52 -5.89 15.80 18.81
CA SER A 52 -4.51 15.84 18.38
C SER A 52 -4.09 14.52 17.72
N VAL A 53 -3.04 14.56 16.89
CA VAL A 53 -2.44 13.37 16.26
C VAL A 53 -2.06 12.34 17.33
N ARG A 54 -1.41 12.74 18.41
CA ARG A 54 -1.09 11.88 19.56
C ARG A 54 -2.32 11.16 20.11
N ARG A 55 -3.42 11.88 20.28
CA ARG A 55 -4.66 11.33 20.82
C ARG A 55 -5.29 10.36 19.82
N PHE A 56 -5.28 10.68 18.56
CA PHE A 56 -5.73 9.81 17.48
C PHE A 56 -4.94 8.50 17.42
N LEU A 57 -3.60 8.55 17.49
CA LEU A 57 -2.73 7.37 17.48
C LEU A 57 -2.93 6.47 18.72
N ASN A 58 -3.41 7.04 19.83
CA ASN A 58 -3.74 6.30 21.07
C ASN A 58 -5.13 5.65 21.07
N LEU A 59 -5.87 5.67 19.96
CA LEU A 59 -7.16 5.00 19.85
C LEU A 59 -6.99 3.63 19.15
N PRO A 60 -7.64 2.55 19.66
CA PRO A 60 -8.34 2.42 20.95
C PRO A 60 -7.40 2.11 22.13
N ARG A 61 -6.10 1.87 21.85
CA ARG A 61 -5.10 1.49 22.85
C ARG A 61 -4.14 2.64 23.13
N ARG A 62 -3.65 2.72 24.36
CA ARG A 62 -2.63 3.70 24.73
C ARG A 62 -1.24 3.18 24.39
N HIS A 63 -0.46 4.01 23.74
CA HIS A 63 0.92 3.76 23.39
C HIS A 63 1.84 4.78 24.06
N GLY A 64 3.08 4.37 24.35
CA GLY A 64 4.09 5.27 24.91
C GLY A 64 4.50 6.35 23.91
N ARG A 65 5.03 7.47 24.42
CA ARG A 65 5.51 8.59 23.57
C ARG A 65 6.48 8.11 22.50
N HIS A 66 7.43 7.27 22.85
CA HIS A 66 8.44 6.74 21.93
C HIS A 66 7.84 5.97 20.76
N ALA A 67 6.84 5.11 21.00
CA ALA A 67 6.14 4.37 19.95
C ALA A 67 5.40 5.31 18.99
N ILE A 68 4.77 6.36 19.52
CA ILE A 68 4.09 7.39 18.72
C ILE A 68 5.11 8.13 17.84
N ASP A 69 6.23 8.57 18.41
CA ASP A 69 7.26 9.32 17.68
C ASP A 69 7.90 8.45 16.59
N GLN A 70 8.13 7.15 16.85
CA GLN A 70 8.60 6.20 15.85
C GLN A 70 7.59 5.99 14.72
N ALA A 71 6.30 5.78 15.04
CA ALA A 71 5.27 5.61 14.02
C ALA A 71 5.13 6.86 13.13
N LEU A 72 5.21 8.07 13.72
CA LEU A 72 5.18 9.33 12.99
C LEU A 72 6.43 9.51 12.10
N ALA A 73 7.60 9.10 12.59
CA ALA A 73 8.83 9.15 11.79
C ALA A 73 8.75 8.18 10.60
N ARG A 74 8.31 6.93 10.83
CA ARG A 74 8.08 5.93 9.76
C ARG A 74 7.03 6.40 8.75
N ALA A 75 6.01 7.13 9.20
CA ALA A 75 5.00 7.70 8.31
C ALA A 75 5.42 9.04 7.66
N GLY A 76 6.64 9.53 7.88
CA GLY A 76 7.19 10.73 7.24
C GLY A 76 6.61 12.05 7.75
N ILE A 77 6.09 12.09 8.98
CA ILE A 77 5.61 13.30 9.66
C ILE A 77 6.17 13.41 11.10
N PRO A 78 7.50 13.36 11.28
CA PRO A 78 8.09 13.48 12.61
C PRO A 78 7.70 14.82 13.27
N GLY A 79 7.57 14.83 14.59
CA GLY A 79 7.27 16.03 15.36
C GLY A 79 5.82 16.53 15.28
N ARG A 80 4.91 15.85 14.58
CA ARG A 80 3.51 16.26 14.43
C ARG A 80 2.57 15.72 15.52
N ALA A 81 3.09 15.08 16.55
CA ALA A 81 2.27 14.43 17.59
C ALA A 81 1.25 15.37 18.25
N ASP A 82 1.60 16.61 18.51
CA ASP A 82 0.76 17.57 19.22
C ASP A 82 -0.08 18.48 18.30
N ALA A 83 0.06 18.33 16.96
CA ALA A 83 -0.76 19.03 16.00
C ALA A 83 -2.23 18.54 16.07
N ALA A 84 -3.18 19.44 15.84
CA ALA A 84 -4.59 19.05 15.68
C ALA A 84 -4.78 18.28 14.36
N MET A 85 -5.60 17.22 14.36
CA MET A 85 -5.93 16.49 13.13
C MET A 85 -6.57 17.40 12.08
N SER A 86 -7.38 18.36 12.47
CA SER A 86 -8.02 19.34 11.60
C SER A 86 -7.06 20.37 10.99
N ALA A 87 -5.85 20.52 11.53
CA ALA A 87 -4.84 21.45 11.03
C ALA A 87 -3.84 20.79 10.05
N LEU A 88 -3.96 19.48 9.80
CA LEU A 88 -3.10 18.77 8.88
C LEU A 88 -3.50 19.03 7.42
N SER A 89 -2.50 19.16 6.53
CA SER A 89 -2.78 19.07 5.10
C SER A 89 -3.29 17.68 4.73
N GLY A 90 -3.92 17.51 3.55
CA GLY A 90 -4.42 16.21 3.09
C GLY A 90 -3.35 15.12 3.12
N GLY A 91 -2.13 15.42 2.61
CA GLY A 91 -1.02 14.47 2.65
C GLY A 91 -0.53 14.17 4.08
N GLN A 92 -0.49 15.18 4.97
CA GLN A 92 -0.15 14.97 6.39
C GLN A 92 -1.22 14.14 7.10
N PHE A 93 -2.49 14.36 6.79
CA PHE A 93 -3.60 13.57 7.32
C PHE A 93 -3.47 12.10 6.89
N GLN A 94 -3.19 11.84 5.62
CA GLN A 94 -2.97 10.49 5.10
C GLN A 94 -1.78 9.80 5.78
N ARG A 95 -0.68 10.53 6.00
CA ARG A 95 0.48 10.03 6.75
C ARG A 95 0.15 9.78 8.23
N ALA A 96 -0.75 10.55 8.85
CA ALA A 96 -1.23 10.27 10.20
C ALA A 96 -2.08 8.99 10.26
N LEU A 97 -2.90 8.70 9.24
CA LEU A 97 -3.60 7.41 9.10
C LEU A 97 -2.61 6.26 8.96
N MET A 98 -1.56 6.44 8.15
CA MET A 98 -0.47 5.48 8.03
C MET A 98 0.21 5.23 9.38
N ALA A 99 0.63 6.30 10.10
CA ALA A 99 1.23 6.17 11.43
C ALA A 99 0.32 5.36 12.37
N ARG A 100 -1.01 5.61 12.32
CA ARG A 100 -1.98 4.85 13.13
C ARG A 100 -2.01 3.37 12.78
N ALA A 101 -1.93 3.03 11.50
CA ALA A 101 -1.91 1.65 11.04
C ALA A 101 -0.61 0.92 11.45
N LEU A 102 0.48 1.65 11.65
CA LEU A 102 1.79 1.12 12.05
C LEU A 102 1.97 0.96 13.57
N MET A 103 1.06 1.52 14.40
CA MET A 103 1.21 1.55 15.86
C MET A 103 1.39 0.18 16.52
N ASP A 104 0.73 -0.84 15.99
CA ASP A 104 0.77 -2.21 16.52
C ASP A 104 1.79 -3.10 15.75
N GLU A 105 2.71 -2.51 14.97
CA GLU A 105 3.70 -3.22 14.14
C GLU A 105 3.05 -4.37 13.35
N PRO A 106 2.24 -4.04 12.34
CA PRO A 106 1.42 -5.04 11.65
C PRO A 106 2.25 -6.08 10.90
N ASP A 107 1.76 -7.31 10.84
CA ASP A 107 2.27 -8.36 9.97
C ASP A 107 1.73 -8.21 8.54
N LEU A 108 0.58 -7.54 8.40
CA LEU A 108 -0.05 -7.17 7.12
C LEU A 108 -0.55 -5.73 7.17
N LEU A 109 -0.04 -4.88 6.29
CA LEU A 109 -0.51 -3.52 6.09
C LEU A 109 -1.47 -3.47 4.90
N MET A 110 -2.69 -3.01 5.11
CA MET A 110 -3.72 -2.91 4.08
C MET A 110 -4.02 -1.45 3.77
N LEU A 111 -3.97 -1.07 2.50
CA LEU A 111 -4.06 0.31 2.03
C LEU A 111 -5.20 0.43 0.99
N ASP A 112 -6.19 1.26 1.29
CA ASP A 112 -7.32 1.52 0.39
C ASP A 112 -7.13 2.87 -0.29
N GLU A 113 -6.58 2.87 -1.52
CA GLU A 113 -6.28 4.07 -2.32
C GLU A 113 -5.51 5.17 -1.56
N ALA A 114 -4.55 4.77 -0.74
CA ALA A 114 -3.84 5.65 0.19
C ALA A 114 -2.94 6.71 -0.48
N SER A 115 -2.64 6.59 -1.77
CA SER A 115 -1.92 7.59 -2.58
C SER A 115 -2.82 8.61 -3.26
N GLN A 116 -4.15 8.48 -3.12
CA GLN A 116 -5.10 9.38 -3.79
C GLN A 116 -4.94 10.82 -3.31
N GLY A 117 -4.82 11.76 -4.26
CA GLY A 117 -4.68 13.19 -3.96
C GLY A 117 -3.25 13.64 -3.67
N LEU A 118 -2.26 12.78 -3.78
CA LEU A 118 -0.86 13.15 -3.83
C LEU A 118 -0.51 13.59 -5.25
N ASP A 119 0.41 14.57 -5.36
CA ASP A 119 1.04 14.89 -6.64
C ASP A 119 2.03 13.79 -7.05
N GLN A 120 2.60 13.90 -8.24
CA GLN A 120 3.49 12.87 -8.78
C GLN A 120 4.72 12.61 -7.91
N THR A 121 5.32 13.68 -7.35
CA THR A 121 6.46 13.57 -6.44
C THR A 121 6.05 12.93 -5.12
N GLY A 122 4.93 13.37 -4.54
CA GLY A 122 4.39 12.81 -3.30
C GLY A 122 4.00 11.34 -3.44
N THR A 123 3.52 10.93 -4.62
CA THR A 123 3.22 9.55 -4.94
C THR A 123 4.49 8.69 -4.94
N ALA A 124 5.54 9.13 -5.63
CA ALA A 124 6.81 8.39 -5.66
C ALA A 124 7.43 8.26 -4.25
N ASP A 125 7.40 9.35 -3.46
CA ASP A 125 7.87 9.34 -2.08
C ASP A 125 7.06 8.40 -1.18
N PHE A 126 5.74 8.34 -1.39
CA PHE A 126 4.85 7.45 -0.66
C PHE A 126 5.18 5.97 -0.92
N TYR A 127 5.39 5.59 -2.18
CA TYR A 127 5.73 4.19 -2.51
C TYR A 127 7.11 3.80 -2.00
N ARG A 128 8.12 4.67 -2.11
CA ARG A 128 9.44 4.44 -1.51
C ARG A 128 9.32 4.23 0.00
N GLN A 129 8.51 5.04 0.68
CA GLN A 129 8.24 4.88 2.10
C GLN A 129 7.56 3.54 2.45
N LEU A 130 6.65 3.05 1.59
CA LEU A 130 6.04 1.72 1.77
C LEU A 130 7.08 0.61 1.66
N GLU A 131 8.03 0.70 0.74
CA GLU A 131 9.14 -0.25 0.62
C GLU A 131 10.00 -0.25 1.88
N GLU A 132 10.36 0.94 2.39
CA GLU A 132 11.12 1.09 3.65
C GLU A 132 10.36 0.48 4.84
N ILE A 133 9.04 0.72 4.95
CA ILE A 133 8.19 0.14 5.99
C ILE A 133 8.16 -1.38 5.89
N ARG A 134 7.97 -1.92 4.69
CA ARG A 134 7.97 -3.36 4.43
C ARG A 134 9.28 -4.00 4.90
N ASP A 135 10.40 -3.41 4.52
CA ASP A 135 11.73 -3.94 4.82
C ASP A 135 12.07 -3.82 6.31
N GLN A 136 11.69 -2.72 6.97
CA GLN A 136 11.91 -2.52 8.40
C GLN A 136 11.06 -3.41 9.30
N LEU A 137 9.80 -3.64 8.93
CA LEU A 137 8.86 -4.43 9.73
C LEU A 137 8.75 -5.88 9.28
N GLY A 138 9.26 -6.23 8.10
CA GLY A 138 9.06 -7.55 7.50
C GLY A 138 7.59 -7.87 7.23
N CYS A 139 6.75 -6.85 7.02
CA CYS A 139 5.31 -7.01 6.86
C CYS A 139 4.91 -7.21 5.39
N GLY A 140 3.83 -7.94 5.15
CA GLY A 140 3.17 -7.95 3.86
C GLY A 140 2.41 -6.64 3.61
N ILE A 141 2.32 -6.21 2.35
CA ILE A 141 1.51 -5.04 1.96
C ILE A 141 0.43 -5.49 0.97
N LEU A 142 -0.83 -5.25 1.29
CA LEU A 142 -1.96 -5.40 0.38
C LEU A 142 -2.54 -4.03 0.07
N MET A 143 -2.40 -3.58 -1.16
CA MET A 143 -2.82 -2.25 -1.57
C MET A 143 -3.88 -2.30 -2.65
N VAL A 144 -4.89 -1.45 -2.55
CA VAL A 144 -5.79 -1.07 -3.64
C VAL A 144 -5.27 0.21 -4.26
N SER A 145 -5.07 0.21 -5.57
CA SER A 145 -4.66 1.39 -6.32
C SER A 145 -5.33 1.41 -7.68
N HIS A 146 -5.54 2.60 -8.21
CA HIS A 146 -5.92 2.84 -9.60
C HIS A 146 -4.75 3.38 -10.44
N ASP A 147 -3.60 3.65 -9.81
CA ASP A 147 -2.38 4.08 -10.49
C ASP A 147 -1.61 2.86 -11.00
N LEU A 148 -1.95 2.43 -12.21
CA LEU A 148 -1.40 1.21 -12.83
C LEU A 148 0.11 1.32 -13.07
N HIS A 149 0.62 2.50 -13.43
CA HIS A 149 2.05 2.70 -13.70
C HIS A 149 2.92 2.39 -12.49
N VAL A 150 2.52 2.90 -11.33
CA VAL A 150 3.28 2.69 -10.10
C VAL A 150 3.11 1.28 -9.57
N VAL A 151 1.87 0.75 -9.66
CA VAL A 151 1.57 -0.64 -9.25
C VAL A 151 2.42 -1.64 -10.00
N MET A 152 2.55 -1.48 -11.31
CA MET A 152 3.32 -2.42 -12.15
C MET A 152 4.82 -2.39 -11.84
N ARG A 153 5.35 -1.29 -11.30
CA ARG A 153 6.77 -1.18 -10.89
C ARG A 153 7.05 -1.69 -9.48
N ALA A 154 6.11 -1.51 -8.56
CA ALA A 154 6.33 -1.74 -7.13
C ALA A 154 5.72 -3.04 -6.61
N ALA A 155 4.79 -3.67 -7.34
CA ALA A 155 4.08 -4.85 -6.86
C ALA A 155 4.78 -6.15 -7.22
N ASP A 156 4.92 -7.07 -6.27
CA ASP A 156 5.35 -8.45 -6.51
C ASP A 156 4.23 -9.26 -7.18
N ARG A 157 2.98 -8.92 -6.88
CA ARG A 157 1.79 -9.60 -7.41
C ARG A 157 0.63 -8.63 -7.60
N VAL A 158 -0.07 -8.78 -8.72
CA VAL A 158 -1.26 -8.01 -9.08
C VAL A 158 -2.46 -8.93 -9.14
N ILE A 159 -3.60 -8.46 -8.65
CA ILE A 159 -4.91 -9.11 -8.73
C ILE A 159 -5.87 -8.14 -9.41
N CYS A 160 -6.39 -8.51 -10.57
CA CYS A 160 -7.41 -7.74 -11.28
C CYS A 160 -8.79 -8.13 -10.80
N LEU A 161 -9.53 -7.16 -10.27
CA LEU A 161 -10.85 -7.36 -9.71
C LEU A 161 -11.91 -6.59 -10.51
N ASN A 162 -12.93 -7.31 -10.97
CA ASN A 162 -14.16 -6.76 -11.53
C ASN A 162 -15.35 -7.61 -11.10
N HIS A 163 -15.82 -7.43 -9.86
CA HIS A 163 -16.79 -8.27 -9.16
C HIS A 163 -16.30 -9.72 -8.94
N HIS A 164 -15.38 -10.21 -9.73
CA HIS A 164 -14.64 -11.46 -9.59
C HIS A 164 -13.16 -11.23 -9.93
N ILE A 165 -12.30 -12.17 -9.61
CA ILE A 165 -10.89 -12.11 -10.00
C ILE A 165 -10.80 -12.48 -11.47
N CYS A 166 -10.50 -11.51 -12.34
CA CYS A 166 -10.38 -11.70 -13.78
C CYS A 166 -9.02 -12.27 -14.17
N CYS A 167 -7.94 -11.74 -13.57
CA CYS A 167 -6.58 -12.20 -13.76
C CYS A 167 -5.74 -11.94 -12.52
N GLN A 168 -4.66 -12.67 -12.34
CA GLN A 168 -3.72 -12.44 -11.25
C GLN A 168 -2.35 -13.04 -11.57
N GLY A 169 -1.30 -12.44 -11.03
CA GLY A 169 0.07 -12.93 -11.24
C GLY A 169 1.11 -11.85 -11.02
N HIS A 170 2.30 -12.10 -11.53
CA HIS A 170 3.35 -11.08 -11.65
C HIS A 170 2.89 -9.95 -12.60
N PRO A 171 3.28 -8.69 -12.38
CA PRO A 171 2.86 -7.56 -13.21
C PRO A 171 2.96 -7.80 -14.71
N GLU A 172 4.09 -8.34 -15.20
CA GLU A 172 4.32 -8.64 -16.63
C GLU A 172 3.31 -9.64 -17.20
N ALA A 173 2.99 -10.69 -16.44
CA ALA A 173 2.01 -11.69 -16.86
C ALA A 173 0.58 -11.14 -16.89
N VAL A 174 0.25 -10.27 -15.91
CA VAL A 174 -1.06 -9.64 -15.82
C VAL A 174 -1.27 -8.66 -16.97
N THR A 175 -0.29 -7.82 -17.30
CA THR A 175 -0.38 -6.85 -18.39
C THR A 175 -0.50 -7.51 -19.76
N ALA A 176 0.03 -8.72 -19.93
CA ALA A 176 -0.13 -9.51 -21.16
C ALA A 176 -1.50 -10.20 -21.27
N ALA A 177 -2.25 -10.30 -20.16
CA ALA A 177 -3.51 -11.03 -20.12
C ALA A 177 -4.62 -10.30 -20.93
N PRO A 178 -5.43 -11.00 -21.76
CA PRO A 178 -6.54 -10.40 -22.49
C PRO A 178 -7.57 -9.74 -21.58
N GLU A 179 -7.82 -10.31 -20.40
CA GLU A 179 -8.76 -9.81 -19.41
C GLU A 179 -8.32 -8.46 -18.85
N TYR A 180 -7.02 -8.24 -18.66
CA TYR A 180 -6.48 -6.96 -18.25
C TYR A 180 -6.72 -5.90 -19.33
N ARG A 181 -6.43 -6.21 -20.58
CA ARG A 181 -6.65 -5.30 -21.72
C ARG A 181 -8.13 -4.96 -21.90
N ALA A 182 -9.02 -5.92 -21.67
CA ALA A 182 -10.47 -5.69 -21.73
C ALA A 182 -10.96 -4.75 -20.61
N LEU A 183 -10.29 -4.72 -19.45
CA LEU A 183 -10.67 -3.88 -18.30
C LEU A 183 -10.13 -2.44 -18.41
N PHE A 184 -8.91 -2.27 -18.92
CA PHE A 184 -8.18 -1.01 -18.86
C PHE A 184 -7.93 -0.38 -20.24
N GLY A 185 -8.24 -1.10 -21.33
CA GLY A 185 -8.03 -0.64 -22.71
C GLY A 185 -6.59 -0.80 -23.18
N THR A 186 -6.35 -0.43 -24.45
CA THR A 186 -5.01 -0.47 -25.06
C THR A 186 -4.23 0.82 -24.83
N ASP A 187 -4.84 1.88 -24.32
CA ASP A 187 -4.21 3.19 -24.12
C ASP A 187 -3.10 3.16 -23.04
N ASP A 188 -3.08 2.11 -22.21
CA ASP A 188 -2.00 1.84 -21.26
C ASP A 188 -0.75 1.17 -21.91
N GLU A 189 -0.72 0.97 -23.23
CA GLU A 189 0.47 0.45 -23.93
C GLU A 189 1.66 1.43 -23.84
N GLU A 190 1.45 2.73 -23.73
CA GLU A 190 2.50 3.70 -23.45
C GLU A 190 3.10 3.50 -22.05
N ALA A 191 2.29 3.13 -21.07
CA ALA A 191 2.72 2.77 -19.72
C ALA A 191 3.62 1.52 -19.71
N LEU A 192 3.30 0.56 -20.57
CA LEU A 192 4.05 -0.67 -20.76
C LEU A 192 5.35 -0.48 -21.55
N ALA A 193 5.40 0.47 -22.49
CA ALA A 193 6.60 0.78 -23.27
C ALA A 193 7.72 1.36 -22.38
N ILE A 194 7.37 2.16 -21.37
CA ILE A 194 8.31 2.71 -20.39
C ILE A 194 8.89 1.59 -19.52
N PHE A 195 8.11 0.55 -19.22
CA PHE A 195 8.53 -0.60 -18.40
C PHE A 195 9.57 -1.49 -19.11
N ARG A 196 9.54 -1.56 -20.44
CA ARG A 196 10.49 -2.36 -21.24
C ARG A 196 11.86 -1.71 -21.43
N HIS A 197 12.04 -0.44 -20.98
CA HIS A 197 13.25 0.32 -21.25
C HIS A 197 14.11 0.65 -20.01
N ASP A 198 13.90 0.04 -18.86
CA ASP A 198 14.75 0.21 -17.68
C ASP A 198 15.81 -0.93 -17.59
N PRO A 199 17.07 -0.71 -18.05
CA PRO A 199 18.08 -1.77 -18.13
C PRO A 199 18.83 -2.02 -16.82
N HIS A 200 18.33 -1.60 -15.66
CA HIS A 200 19.00 -1.76 -14.37
C HIS A 200 18.52 -2.97 -13.55
N LYS A 201 18.54 -4.17 -14.14
CA LYS A 201 18.75 -5.40 -13.36
C LYS A 201 20.13 -5.93 -13.71
N HIS A 202 21.10 -5.70 -12.83
CA HIS A 202 22.40 -6.33 -12.90
C HIS A 202 22.26 -7.85 -12.70
N PRO A 203 22.67 -8.68 -13.67
CA PRO A 203 22.97 -10.09 -13.40
C PRO A 203 24.33 -10.13 -12.67
N HIS A 204 24.35 -10.72 -11.49
CA HIS A 204 25.61 -11.16 -10.89
C HIS A 204 26.09 -12.37 -11.66
N GLU A 205 26.88 -12.15 -12.69
CA GLU A 205 27.72 -13.19 -13.29
C GLU A 205 28.96 -13.36 -12.41
N HIS A 206 29.03 -14.51 -11.76
CA HIS A 206 30.26 -15.03 -11.18
C HIS A 206 31.15 -15.51 -12.33
N GLU A 207 32.07 -14.70 -12.78
CA GLU A 207 33.24 -15.19 -13.54
C GLU A 207 34.16 -15.93 -12.57
N ARG A 208 34.23 -17.25 -12.75
CA ARG A 208 35.32 -18.08 -12.24
C ARG A 208 36.45 -17.99 -13.24
N GLU A 209 37.49 -17.27 -12.88
CA GLU A 209 38.79 -17.40 -13.52
C GLU A 209 39.41 -18.73 -13.06
N ASP A 210 39.49 -19.71 -13.95
CA ASP A 210 40.37 -20.86 -13.83
C ASP A 210 41.69 -20.51 -14.51
N GLU A 211 42.68 -20.16 -13.71
CA GLU A 211 44.11 -20.12 -14.07
C GLU A 211 44.67 -21.53 -14.01
N HIS A 212 45.10 -22.05 -15.18
CA HIS A 212 46.09 -23.12 -15.26
C HIS A 212 46.99 -22.81 -16.43
N ALA A 213 48.17 -22.36 -16.13
CA ALA A 213 49.52 -22.90 -16.10
C ALA A 213 49.80 -23.95 -17.17
N GLY A 214 50.74 -23.64 -18.05
CA GLY A 214 51.48 -24.46 -18.99
C GLY A 214 52.68 -23.66 -19.48
#